data_10d29db5f30c8b781df578dd2d118878
#
_entry.id   10d29db5f30c8b781df578dd2d118878
#
_cell.length_a   1.000
_cell.length_b   1.000
_cell.length_c   1.000
_cell.angle_alpha   90.00
_cell.angle_beta   90.00
_cell.angle_gamma   90.00
#
_symmetry.space_group_name_H-M   'P 1'
#
loop_
_entity.id
_entity.type
_entity.pdbx_description
1 polymer ?
#
loop_
_entity_poly.entity_id
_entity_poly.type
_entity_poly.pdbx_seq_one_letter_code
_entity_poly.pdbx_strand_id
1 'polypeptide(L)'
;MSSESISFEFSQKLVGLQKPLYAFVLSLVHNRSDAEDILQETNLILCKKSSEYNPEGNFQSWAFRIARFQVMAHLTKKRRSKICFSNEIVDALVEEEFDLKRFQRMQKALQICYEKLPEHLREIARLRFKEDSLLKGIAKMVNRPIGSISASLFRIRENLSKCVKIRMIHIEAESDF
;
A
#
# COMPACT_ATOMS: atom_id res chain seq x y z
N MET A 1 -33.93 11.08 10.14
CA MET A 1 -32.63 10.47 9.77
C MET A 1 -31.83 10.41 11.06
N SER A 2 -31.83 9.26 11.71
CA SER A 2 -31.11 9.05 12.99
C SER A 2 -29.61 9.11 12.70
N SER A 3 -28.93 10.09 13.28
CA SER A 3 -27.47 10.16 13.33
C SER A 3 -27.01 9.02 14.24
N GLU A 4 -26.75 7.85 13.68
CA GLU A 4 -26.06 6.79 14.43
C GLU A 4 -24.67 7.31 14.79
N SER A 5 -24.46 7.60 16.05
CA SER A 5 -23.16 8.03 16.56
C SER A 5 -22.18 6.87 16.43
N ILE A 6 -21.14 7.08 15.64
CA ILE A 6 -20.03 6.13 15.52
C ILE A 6 -19.43 5.92 16.91
N SER A 7 -19.28 4.65 17.33
CA SER A 7 -18.74 4.35 18.65
C SER A 7 -17.28 4.79 18.75
N PHE A 8 -16.85 5.17 19.96
CA PHE A 8 -15.46 5.56 20.23
C PHE A 8 -14.49 4.42 19.88
N GLU A 9 -14.86 3.16 20.21
CA GLU A 9 -14.06 1.98 19.90
C GLU A 9 -13.87 1.78 18.39
N PHE A 10 -14.94 1.95 17.60
CA PHE A 10 -14.85 1.91 16.14
C PHE A 10 -13.89 2.96 15.61
N SER A 11 -13.98 4.19 16.12
CA SER A 11 -13.12 5.30 15.73
C SER A 11 -11.64 5.00 16.03
N GLN A 12 -11.34 4.43 17.21
CA GLN A 12 -9.98 4.02 17.55
C GLN A 12 -9.44 2.94 16.60
N LYS A 13 -10.23 1.91 16.30
CA LYS A 13 -9.87 0.86 15.36
C LYS A 13 -9.60 1.45 13.97
N LEU A 14 -10.45 2.36 13.50
CA LEU A 14 -10.31 3.02 12.21
C LEU A 14 -9.04 3.88 12.13
N VAL A 15 -8.78 4.70 13.14
CA VAL A 15 -7.55 5.54 13.21
C VAL A 15 -6.29 4.67 13.23
N GLY A 16 -6.30 3.59 13.99
CA GLY A 16 -5.18 2.64 14.04
C GLY A 16 -4.85 1.98 12.68
N LEU A 17 -5.85 1.88 11.79
CA LEU A 17 -5.68 1.26 10.48
C LEU A 17 -5.33 2.24 9.34
N GLN A 18 -5.30 3.56 9.57
CA GLN A 18 -5.08 4.52 8.49
C GLN A 18 -3.78 4.28 7.72
N LYS A 19 -2.67 4.11 8.42
CA LYS A 19 -1.36 3.86 7.79
C LYS A 19 -1.31 2.53 7.03
N PRO A 20 -1.72 1.39 7.61
CA PRO A 20 -1.82 0.13 6.90
C PRO A 20 -2.73 0.17 5.67
N LEU A 21 -3.93 0.76 5.78
CA LEU A 21 -4.86 0.90 4.66
C LEU A 21 -4.28 1.76 3.53
N TYR A 22 -3.67 2.90 3.87
CA TYR A 22 -3.02 3.76 2.89
C TYR A 22 -1.90 3.01 2.15
N ALA A 23 -1.02 2.31 2.89
CA ALA A 23 0.07 1.55 2.29
C ALA A 23 -0.46 0.44 1.37
N PHE A 24 -1.54 -0.24 1.76
CA PHE A 24 -2.20 -1.24 0.94
C PHE A 24 -2.75 -0.64 -0.36
N VAL A 25 -3.56 0.41 -0.26
CA VAL A 25 -4.15 1.09 -1.43
C VAL A 25 -3.05 1.59 -2.36
N LEU A 26 -2.03 2.28 -1.82
CA LEU A 26 -0.90 2.79 -2.59
C LEU A 26 -0.13 1.69 -3.32
N SER A 27 0.01 0.50 -2.72
CA SER A 27 0.68 -0.64 -3.34
C SER A 27 -0.04 -1.15 -4.60
N LEU A 28 -1.36 -0.92 -4.68
CA LEU A 28 -2.20 -1.36 -5.79
C LEU A 28 -2.36 -0.30 -6.88
N VAL A 29 -2.49 0.98 -6.51
CA VAL A 29 -2.75 2.05 -7.49
C VAL A 29 -1.49 2.78 -7.95
N HIS A 30 -0.38 2.69 -7.21
CA HIS A 30 0.94 3.25 -7.51
C HIS A 30 0.96 4.78 -7.72
N ASN A 31 -0.09 5.48 -7.32
CA ASN A 31 -0.24 6.92 -7.39
C ASN A 31 -0.77 7.45 -6.05
N ARG A 32 -0.13 8.50 -5.50
CA ARG A 32 -0.47 9.03 -4.18
C ARG A 32 -1.83 9.68 -4.14
N SER A 33 -2.14 10.54 -5.10
CA SER A 33 -3.43 11.24 -5.16
C SER A 33 -4.57 10.23 -5.26
N ASP A 34 -4.46 9.25 -6.18
CA ASP A 34 -5.44 8.18 -6.29
C ASP A 34 -5.58 7.38 -4.97
N ALA A 35 -4.44 7.11 -4.29
CA ALA A 35 -4.48 6.37 -3.04
C ALA A 35 -5.14 7.14 -1.89
N GLU A 36 -4.93 8.44 -1.82
CA GLU A 36 -5.56 9.34 -0.84
C GLU A 36 -7.07 9.43 -1.08
N ASP A 37 -7.49 9.60 -2.33
CA ASP A 37 -8.91 9.65 -2.71
C ASP A 37 -9.62 8.32 -2.38
N ILE A 38 -9.01 7.19 -2.71
CA ILE A 38 -9.56 5.86 -2.42
C ILE A 38 -9.62 5.62 -0.90
N LEU A 39 -8.60 6.05 -0.15
CA LEU A 39 -8.60 5.91 1.30
C LEU A 39 -9.73 6.74 1.94
N GLN A 40 -9.95 7.97 1.46
CA GLN A 40 -11.05 8.81 1.94
C GLN A 40 -12.41 8.15 1.65
N GLU A 41 -12.63 7.65 0.43
CA GLU A 41 -13.86 6.95 0.08
C GLU A 41 -14.05 5.68 0.90
N THR A 42 -12.97 4.92 1.12
CA THR A 42 -12.97 3.75 2.01
C THR A 42 -13.42 4.13 3.42
N ASN A 43 -12.86 5.19 3.99
CA ASN A 43 -13.21 5.69 5.32
C ASN A 43 -14.68 6.09 5.42
N LEU A 44 -15.20 6.81 4.40
CA LEU A 44 -16.61 7.18 4.35
C LEU A 44 -17.53 5.96 4.34
N ILE A 45 -17.18 4.92 3.58
CA ILE A 45 -17.97 3.68 3.53
C ILE A 45 -17.89 2.93 4.86
N LEU A 46 -16.70 2.83 5.47
CA LEU A 46 -16.53 2.21 6.78
C LEU A 46 -17.39 2.91 7.84
N CYS A 47 -17.40 4.25 7.85
CA CYS A 47 -18.25 5.01 8.76
C CYS A 47 -19.74 4.80 8.49
N LYS A 48 -20.19 4.82 7.24
CA LYS A 48 -21.59 4.56 6.86
C LYS A 48 -22.07 3.16 7.24
N LYS A 49 -21.15 2.19 7.18
CA LYS A 49 -21.42 0.78 7.48
C LYS A 49 -20.99 0.37 8.89
N SER A 50 -20.79 1.34 9.79
CA SER A 50 -20.35 1.06 11.16
C SER A 50 -21.34 0.20 11.94
N SER A 51 -22.66 0.35 11.68
CA SER A 51 -23.72 -0.47 12.25
C SER A 51 -23.77 -1.91 11.69
N GLU A 52 -23.24 -2.15 10.49
CA GLU A 52 -23.15 -3.49 9.90
C GLU A 52 -21.93 -4.28 10.39
N TYR A 53 -21.00 -3.62 11.08
CA TYR A 53 -19.80 -4.27 11.59
C TYR A 53 -20.12 -5.16 12.80
N ASN A 54 -19.79 -6.44 12.70
CA ASN A 54 -19.87 -7.36 13.83
C ASN A 54 -18.66 -7.12 14.77
N PRO A 55 -18.86 -6.69 16.05
CA PRO A 55 -17.79 -6.44 17.01
C PRO A 55 -16.91 -7.67 17.31
N GLU A 56 -17.46 -8.88 17.19
CA GLU A 56 -16.72 -10.14 17.36
C GLU A 56 -15.89 -10.50 16.13
N GLY A 57 -16.12 -9.82 15.01
CA GLY A 57 -15.40 -10.03 13.76
C GLY A 57 -14.04 -9.33 13.72
N ASN A 58 -13.22 -9.71 12.74
CA ASN A 58 -11.94 -9.07 12.50
C ASN A 58 -12.14 -7.74 11.75
N PHE A 59 -12.07 -6.61 12.49
CA PHE A 59 -12.21 -5.26 11.94
C PHE A 59 -11.21 -4.98 10.81
N GLN A 60 -9.97 -5.45 10.95
CA GLN A 60 -8.94 -5.24 9.94
C GLN A 60 -9.32 -5.92 8.62
N SER A 61 -9.67 -7.21 8.67
CA SER A 61 -10.06 -7.97 7.46
C SER A 61 -11.27 -7.33 6.78
N TRP A 62 -12.26 -6.88 7.56
CA TRP A 62 -13.43 -6.19 7.03
C TRP A 62 -13.07 -4.86 6.35
N ALA A 63 -12.22 -4.03 6.98
CA ALA A 63 -11.78 -2.75 6.44
C ALA A 63 -10.94 -2.93 5.15
N PHE A 64 -10.02 -3.89 5.13
CA PHE A 64 -9.21 -4.18 3.95
C PHE A 64 -10.05 -4.73 2.79
N ARG A 65 -11.09 -5.52 3.06
CA ARG A 65 -12.04 -5.97 2.05
C ARG A 65 -12.74 -4.77 1.39
N ILE A 66 -13.23 -3.81 2.17
CA ILE A 66 -13.85 -2.59 1.65
C ILE A 66 -12.84 -1.78 0.83
N ALA A 67 -11.63 -1.56 1.34
CA ALA A 67 -10.58 -0.85 0.61
C ALA A 67 -10.26 -1.52 -0.75
N ARG A 68 -10.19 -2.84 -0.77
CA ARG A 68 -9.98 -3.62 -2.00
C ARG A 68 -11.07 -3.36 -3.02
N PHE A 69 -12.35 -3.38 -2.62
CA PHE A 69 -13.45 -3.07 -3.53
C PHE A 69 -13.36 -1.65 -4.10
N GLN A 70 -12.94 -0.66 -3.30
CA GLN A 70 -12.75 0.71 -3.77
C GLN A 70 -11.60 0.82 -4.78
N VAL A 71 -10.48 0.14 -4.53
CA VAL A 71 -9.37 0.04 -5.49
C VAL A 71 -9.86 -0.56 -6.81
N MET A 72 -10.61 -1.66 -6.77
CA MET A 72 -11.15 -2.33 -7.95
C MET A 72 -12.09 -1.43 -8.76
N ALA A 73 -12.99 -0.72 -8.07
CA ALA A 73 -13.89 0.23 -8.71
C ALA A 73 -13.10 1.37 -9.40
N HIS A 74 -12.07 1.91 -8.72
CA HIS A 74 -11.19 2.95 -9.25
C HIS A 74 -10.43 2.46 -10.50
N LEU A 75 -9.78 1.29 -10.42
CA LEU A 75 -9.02 0.72 -11.53
C LEU A 75 -9.94 0.43 -12.74
N THR A 76 -11.16 -0.07 -12.52
CA THR A 76 -12.14 -0.32 -13.58
C THR A 76 -12.57 0.99 -14.25
N LYS A 77 -12.82 2.06 -13.47
CA LYS A 77 -13.14 3.38 -13.99
C LYS A 77 -12.00 3.97 -14.81
N LYS A 78 -10.77 3.86 -14.31
CA LYS A 78 -9.55 4.35 -14.98
C LYS A 78 -9.24 3.59 -16.26
N ARG A 79 -9.55 2.28 -16.33
CA ARG A 79 -9.42 1.44 -17.53
C ARG A 79 -10.33 1.90 -18.67
N ARG A 80 -11.54 2.35 -18.37
CA ARG A 80 -12.44 2.95 -19.38
C ARG A 80 -11.88 4.25 -19.96
N SER A 81 -10.94 4.91 -19.26
CA SER A 81 -10.27 6.15 -19.67
C SER A 81 -8.84 5.99 -20.19
N LYS A 82 -8.46 4.84 -20.81
CA LYS A 82 -7.20 4.62 -21.57
C LYS A 82 -5.89 4.26 -20.81
N ILE A 83 -5.89 3.55 -19.71
CA ILE A 83 -4.63 2.95 -19.23
C ILE A 83 -4.90 1.47 -18.85
N CYS A 84 -4.31 0.55 -19.65
CA CYS A 84 -4.49 -0.90 -19.52
C CYS A 84 -3.66 -1.49 -18.37
N PHE A 85 -4.36 -2.02 -17.36
CA PHE A 85 -3.88 -3.21 -16.64
C PHE A 85 -4.59 -4.43 -17.22
N SER A 86 -3.93 -5.59 -17.34
CA SER A 86 -4.57 -6.80 -17.86
C SER A 86 -5.71 -7.26 -16.93
N ASN A 87 -6.76 -7.83 -17.51
CA ASN A 87 -7.89 -8.39 -16.75
C ASN A 87 -7.42 -9.41 -15.70
N GLU A 88 -6.38 -10.17 -16.02
CA GLU A 88 -5.80 -11.21 -15.17
C GLU A 88 -5.30 -10.68 -13.82
N ILE A 89 -4.71 -9.48 -13.76
CA ILE A 89 -4.27 -8.87 -12.49
C ILE A 89 -5.48 -8.42 -11.66
N VAL A 90 -6.51 -7.90 -12.33
CA VAL A 90 -7.73 -7.45 -11.68
C VAL A 90 -8.51 -8.65 -11.14
N ASP A 91 -8.62 -9.72 -11.91
CA ASP A 91 -9.35 -10.93 -11.53
C ASP A 91 -8.62 -11.72 -10.44
N ALA A 92 -7.29 -11.83 -10.49
CA ALA A 92 -6.47 -12.43 -9.42
C ALA A 92 -6.60 -11.67 -8.09
N LEU A 93 -6.78 -10.34 -8.12
CA LEU A 93 -7.05 -9.55 -6.91
C LEU A 93 -8.47 -9.78 -6.35
N VAL A 94 -9.41 -10.29 -7.15
CA VAL A 94 -10.79 -10.61 -6.68
C VAL A 94 -10.84 -11.95 -5.97
N GLU A 95 -10.07 -12.93 -6.41
CA GLU A 95 -10.16 -14.32 -5.95
C GLU A 95 -9.33 -14.62 -4.69
N GLU A 96 -8.23 -13.91 -4.42
CA GLU A 96 -7.41 -14.15 -3.23
C GLU A 96 -7.96 -13.44 -1.99
N GLU A 97 -8.19 -14.21 -0.94
CA GLU A 97 -8.44 -13.67 0.41
C GLU A 97 -7.21 -12.89 0.87
N PHE A 98 -7.37 -11.59 1.13
CA PHE A 98 -6.26 -10.72 1.52
C PHE A 98 -5.66 -11.15 2.86
N ASP A 99 -4.47 -11.74 2.84
CA ASP A 99 -3.72 -12.10 4.05
C ASP A 99 -3.03 -10.87 4.65
N LEU A 100 -3.71 -10.26 5.63
CA LEU A 100 -3.19 -9.11 6.35
C LEU A 100 -1.90 -9.44 7.12
N LYS A 101 -1.77 -10.65 7.68
CA LYS A 101 -0.56 -11.06 8.43
C LYS A 101 0.64 -11.11 7.47
N ARG A 102 0.45 -11.69 6.29
CA ARG A 102 1.47 -11.72 5.24
C ARG A 102 1.86 -10.31 4.79
N PHE A 103 0.88 -9.42 4.61
CA PHE A 103 1.12 -8.02 4.25
C PHE A 103 1.94 -7.30 5.32
N GLN A 104 1.62 -7.46 6.59
CA GLN A 104 2.36 -6.87 7.71
C GLN A 104 3.80 -7.42 7.79
N ARG A 105 3.99 -8.73 7.59
CA ARG A 105 5.31 -9.35 7.51
C ARG A 105 6.13 -8.77 6.36
N MET A 106 5.51 -8.61 5.18
CA MET A 106 6.15 -8.00 4.02
C MET A 106 6.54 -6.54 4.28
N GLN A 107 5.72 -5.74 4.96
CA GLN A 107 6.06 -4.37 5.35
C GLN A 107 7.27 -4.33 6.28
N LYS A 108 7.32 -5.21 7.30
CA LYS A 108 8.48 -5.32 8.20
C LYS A 108 9.74 -5.74 7.44
N ALA A 109 9.63 -6.73 6.56
CA ALA A 109 10.73 -7.17 5.70
C ALA A 109 11.23 -6.04 4.81
N LEU A 110 10.34 -5.26 4.20
CA LEU A 110 10.68 -4.10 3.37
C LEU A 110 11.43 -3.03 4.18
N GLN A 111 10.98 -2.72 5.39
CA GLN A 111 11.65 -1.75 6.26
C GLN A 111 13.10 -2.17 6.55
N ILE A 112 13.33 -3.43 6.93
CA ILE A 112 14.67 -3.96 7.20
C ILE A 112 15.53 -3.94 5.93
N CYS A 113 14.96 -4.28 4.78
CA CYS A 113 15.69 -4.25 3.50
C CYS A 113 16.04 -2.82 3.07
N TYR A 114 15.15 -1.86 3.33
CA TYR A 114 15.41 -0.44 3.08
C TYR A 114 16.58 0.09 3.93
N GLU A 115 16.65 -0.28 5.19
CA GLU A 115 17.75 0.12 6.09
C GLU A 115 19.10 -0.47 5.67
N LYS A 116 19.11 -1.60 4.97
CA LYS A 116 20.31 -2.23 4.41
C LYS A 116 20.79 -1.61 3.10
N LEU A 117 20.01 -0.72 2.47
CA LEU A 117 20.46 -0.04 1.27
C LEU A 117 21.67 0.85 1.59
N PRO A 118 22.66 0.94 0.67
CA PRO A 118 23.71 1.95 0.75
C PRO A 118 23.11 3.35 0.91
N GLU A 119 23.76 4.20 1.68
CA GLU A 119 23.24 5.53 2.07
C GLU A 119 22.81 6.36 0.86
N HIS A 120 23.65 6.42 -0.19
CA HIS A 120 23.34 7.16 -1.42
C HIS A 120 22.11 6.64 -2.17
N LEU A 121 21.79 5.34 -2.07
CA LEU A 121 20.56 4.76 -2.66
C LEU A 121 19.36 5.01 -1.75
N ARG A 122 19.56 4.95 -0.43
CA ARG A 122 18.52 5.22 0.57
C ARG A 122 18.05 6.68 0.49
N GLU A 123 18.96 7.63 0.26
CA GLU A 123 18.60 9.02 0.04
C GLU A 123 17.75 9.21 -1.23
N ILE A 124 18.14 8.63 -2.35
CA ILE A 124 17.35 8.68 -3.59
C ILE A 124 15.97 8.04 -3.39
N ALA A 125 15.91 6.91 -2.68
CA ALA A 125 14.64 6.26 -2.34
C ALA A 125 13.76 7.15 -1.46
N ARG A 126 14.33 7.82 -0.45
CA ARG A 126 13.64 8.76 0.42
C ARG A 126 13.03 9.91 -0.38
N LEU A 127 13.83 10.56 -1.20
CA LEU A 127 13.39 11.67 -2.05
C LEU A 127 12.27 11.23 -3.01
N ARG A 128 12.38 10.04 -3.59
CA ARG A 128 11.39 9.55 -4.56
C ARG A 128 10.10 9.04 -3.92
N PHE A 129 10.21 8.22 -2.86
CA PHE A 129 9.07 7.48 -2.31
C PHE A 129 8.47 8.11 -1.07
N LYS A 130 9.23 8.88 -0.29
CA LYS A 130 8.74 9.55 0.90
C LYS A 130 8.35 11.00 0.64
N GLU A 131 9.15 11.71 -0.17
CA GLU A 131 8.93 13.13 -0.48
C GLU A 131 8.28 13.37 -1.85
N ASP A 132 8.01 12.29 -2.59
CA ASP A 132 7.38 12.29 -3.92
C ASP A 132 8.05 13.20 -4.96
N SER A 133 9.36 13.41 -4.81
CA SER A 133 10.11 14.28 -5.68
C SER A 133 10.18 13.72 -7.11
N LEU A 134 10.00 14.59 -8.10
CA LEU A 134 10.18 14.23 -9.50
C LEU A 134 11.64 13.92 -9.82
N LEU A 135 11.87 13.06 -10.83
CA LEU A 135 13.25 12.67 -11.25
C LEU A 135 14.17 13.88 -11.50
N LYS A 136 13.63 14.94 -12.15
CA LYS A 136 14.39 16.18 -12.39
C LYS A 136 14.77 16.90 -11.09
N GLY A 137 13.88 16.90 -10.09
CA GLY A 137 14.13 17.47 -8.76
C GLY A 137 15.22 16.70 -8.03
N ILE A 138 15.11 15.36 -7.98
CA ILE A 138 16.11 14.50 -7.36
C ILE A 138 17.48 14.69 -8.01
N ALA A 139 17.54 14.72 -9.35
CA ALA A 139 18.78 14.93 -10.12
C ALA A 139 19.49 16.24 -9.71
N LYS A 140 18.73 17.33 -9.52
CA LYS A 140 19.25 18.61 -9.04
C LYS A 140 19.74 18.54 -7.59
N MET A 141 18.94 17.93 -6.68
CA MET A 141 19.27 17.84 -5.26
C MET A 141 20.55 17.05 -4.99
N VAL A 142 20.73 15.92 -5.71
CA VAL A 142 21.89 15.05 -5.53
C VAL A 142 23.03 15.33 -6.53
N ASN A 143 22.88 16.37 -7.35
CA ASN A 143 23.85 16.79 -8.38
C ASN A 143 24.31 15.65 -9.30
N ARG A 144 23.33 14.90 -9.85
CA ARG A 144 23.59 13.75 -10.74
C ARG A 144 22.69 13.80 -11.98
N PRO A 145 23.14 13.25 -13.14
CA PRO A 145 22.32 13.17 -14.35
C PRO A 145 21.02 12.37 -14.12
N ILE A 146 19.92 12.79 -14.77
CA ILE A 146 18.60 12.14 -14.65
C ILE A 146 18.68 10.64 -14.99
N GLY A 147 19.45 10.26 -16.02
CA GLY A 147 19.65 8.85 -16.38
C GLY A 147 20.29 8.04 -15.26
N SER A 148 21.21 8.64 -14.50
CA SER A 148 21.83 8.03 -13.32
C SER A 148 20.83 7.83 -12.19
N ILE A 149 19.88 8.76 -11.99
CA ILE A 149 18.80 8.62 -11.01
C ILE A 149 17.85 7.49 -11.41
N SER A 150 17.45 7.42 -12.68
CA SER A 150 16.61 6.33 -13.20
C SER A 150 17.26 4.95 -12.98
N ALA A 151 18.56 4.83 -13.31
CA ALA A 151 19.32 3.60 -13.07
C ALA A 151 19.42 3.25 -11.57
N SER A 152 19.61 4.27 -10.71
CA SER A 152 19.63 4.06 -9.24
C SER A 152 18.28 3.58 -8.73
N LEU A 153 17.17 4.15 -9.18
CA LEU A 153 15.83 3.72 -8.80
C LEU A 153 15.51 2.29 -9.28
N PHE A 154 15.97 1.93 -10.45
CA PHE A 154 15.87 0.54 -10.93
C PHE A 154 16.62 -0.42 -9.99
N ARG A 155 17.89 -0.11 -9.66
CA ARG A 155 18.70 -0.93 -8.73
C ARG A 155 18.08 -1.01 -7.33
N ILE A 156 17.50 0.09 -6.81
CA ILE A 156 16.79 0.11 -5.53
C ILE A 156 15.63 -0.89 -5.56
N ARG A 157 14.79 -0.86 -6.60
CA ARG A 157 13.65 -1.78 -6.73
C ARG A 157 14.12 -3.24 -6.79
N GLU A 158 15.13 -3.54 -7.59
CA GLU A 158 15.71 -4.88 -7.71
C GLU A 158 16.25 -5.38 -6.37
N ASN A 159 17.06 -4.57 -5.67
CA ASN A 159 17.66 -4.93 -4.40
C ASN A 159 16.58 -5.16 -3.32
N LEU A 160 15.59 -4.26 -3.24
CA LEU A 160 14.49 -4.40 -2.29
C LEU A 160 13.64 -5.63 -2.61
N SER A 161 13.29 -5.86 -3.87
CA SER A 161 12.50 -7.03 -4.29
C SER A 161 13.21 -8.34 -3.92
N LYS A 162 14.49 -8.49 -4.25
CA LYS A 162 15.29 -9.68 -3.92
C LYS A 162 15.40 -9.88 -2.40
N CYS A 163 15.72 -8.82 -1.67
CA CYS A 163 15.87 -8.87 -0.23
C CYS A 163 14.56 -9.27 0.48
N VAL A 164 13.43 -8.66 0.08
CA VAL A 164 12.11 -8.96 0.66
C VAL A 164 11.71 -10.40 0.37
N LYS A 165 11.88 -10.88 -0.87
CA LYS A 165 11.58 -12.28 -1.22
C LYS A 165 12.33 -13.27 -0.33
N ILE A 166 13.64 -13.10 -0.17
CA ILE A 166 14.47 -13.97 0.67
C ILE A 166 13.98 -13.93 2.13
N ARG A 167 13.69 -12.74 2.67
CA ARG A 167 13.20 -12.61 4.05
C ARG A 167 11.84 -13.23 4.27
N MET A 168 10.93 -13.10 3.29
CA MET A 168 9.61 -13.71 3.40
C MET A 168 9.69 -15.24 3.46
N ILE A 169 10.57 -15.87 2.67
CA ILE A 169 10.82 -17.33 2.75
C ILE A 169 11.28 -17.73 4.15
N HIS A 170 12.22 -16.99 4.76
CA HIS A 170 12.67 -17.28 6.11
C HIS A 170 11.58 -17.12 7.17
N ILE A 171 10.79 -16.07 7.09
CA ILE A 171 9.68 -15.80 8.03
C ILE A 171 8.59 -16.88 7.90
N GLU A 172 8.28 -17.34 6.68
CA GLU A 172 7.31 -18.40 6.44
C GLU A 172 7.81 -19.74 7.00
N ALA A 173 9.10 -20.06 6.82
CA ALA A 173 9.71 -21.26 7.38
C ALA A 173 9.78 -21.29 8.93
N GLU A 174 9.89 -20.12 9.59
CA GLU A 174 9.88 -20.01 11.05
C GLU A 174 8.47 -20.07 11.65
N SER A 175 7.44 -19.85 10.86
CA SER A 175 6.03 -19.87 11.33
C SER A 175 5.36 -21.23 11.20
N ASP A 176 6.01 -22.21 10.56
CA ASP A 176 5.53 -23.58 10.40
C ASP A 176 6.06 -24.55 11.49
N PHE A 177 6.78 -24.00 12.48
CA PHE A 177 7.25 -24.70 13.69
C PHE A 177 6.61 -24.12 14.96
#